data_ff9438ca1f815e05a56294ebe0563703
#
_entry.id   ff9438ca1f815e05a56294ebe0563703
#
_cell.length_a   1.000
_cell.length_b   1.000
_cell.length_c   1.000
_cell.angle_alpha   90.00
_cell.angle_beta   90.00
_cell.angle_gamma   90.00
#
_symmetry.space_group_name_H-M   'P 1'
#
loop_
_entity.id
_entity.type
_entity.pdbx_description
1 polymer ?
#
loop_
_entity_poly.entity_id
_entity_poly.type
_entity_poly.pdbx_seq_one_letter_code
_entity_poly.pdbx_strand_id
1 'polypeptide(L)'
;MLKPSITFVLWLAIALFIVVNDVVGDTWIAATLTVRTVEWYKVLVPLPYVAMLAIIHARRTSGPRWFEAALLAALLWPVSTVLVDFVYLRLTYDAEPAAFLDRFGGPYPLLIAGLFLLPLGAGALIDRQ
;
A
#
# COMPACT_ATOMS: atom_id res chain seq x y z
N MET A 1 -20.06 9.75 -6.48
CA MET A 1 -19.53 11.03 -6.02
C MET A 1 -18.12 10.85 -5.51
N LEU A 2 -17.23 11.79 -5.81
CA LEU A 2 -15.86 11.76 -5.32
C LEU A 2 -15.84 12.03 -3.82
N LYS A 3 -15.15 11.19 -3.05
CA LYS A 3 -15.08 11.30 -1.59
C LYS A 3 -13.62 11.25 -1.13
N PRO A 4 -12.89 12.37 -1.26
CA PRO A 4 -11.46 12.37 -0.90
C PRO A 4 -11.20 12.00 0.56
N SER A 5 -12.12 12.36 1.47
CA SER A 5 -11.96 12.03 2.88
C SER A 5 -11.93 10.52 3.12
N ILE A 6 -12.78 9.76 2.44
CA ILE A 6 -12.79 8.29 2.55
C ILE A 6 -11.51 7.71 1.97
N THR A 7 -11.07 8.21 0.82
CA THR A 7 -9.82 7.77 0.21
C THR A 7 -8.64 7.99 1.16
N PHE A 8 -8.58 9.16 1.79
CA PHE A 8 -7.50 9.50 2.72
C PHE A 8 -7.57 8.66 4.00
N VAL A 9 -8.76 8.48 4.58
CA VAL A 9 -8.92 7.68 5.80
C VAL A 9 -8.51 6.23 5.57
N LEU A 10 -8.92 5.65 4.44
CA LEU A 10 -8.52 4.29 4.11
C LEU A 10 -7.02 4.20 3.86
N TRP A 11 -6.40 5.24 3.27
CA TRP A 11 -4.96 5.27 3.14
C TRP A 11 -4.28 5.30 4.51
N LEU A 12 -4.81 6.05 5.48
CA LEU A 12 -4.24 6.05 6.83
C LEU A 12 -4.27 4.64 7.43
N ALA A 13 -5.34 3.89 7.21
CA ALA A 13 -5.42 2.50 7.67
C ALA A 13 -4.37 1.63 6.99
N ILE A 14 -4.17 1.82 5.68
CA ILE A 14 -3.14 1.10 4.93
C ILE A 14 -1.74 1.45 5.47
N ALA A 15 -1.45 2.73 5.63
CA ALA A 15 -0.14 3.19 6.10
C ALA A 15 0.17 2.63 7.49
N LEU A 16 -0.80 2.67 8.39
CA LEU A 16 -0.62 2.13 9.74
C LEU A 16 -0.33 0.62 9.68
N PHE A 17 -1.08 -0.12 8.89
CA PHE A 17 -0.87 -1.56 8.75
C PHE A 17 0.52 -1.86 8.19
N ILE A 18 0.94 -1.13 7.14
CA ILE A 18 2.25 -1.34 6.51
C ILE A 18 3.38 -1.07 7.49
N VAL A 19 3.30 0.04 8.25
CA VAL A 19 4.33 0.38 9.23
C VAL A 19 4.39 -0.67 10.33
N VAL A 20 3.26 -1.09 10.88
CA VAL A 20 3.22 -2.14 11.90
C VAL A 20 3.77 -3.44 11.33
N ASN A 21 3.40 -3.80 10.10
CA ASN A 21 3.89 -5.00 9.45
C ASN A 21 5.40 -4.95 9.24
N ASP A 22 5.95 -3.77 8.86
CA ASP A 22 7.37 -3.58 8.68
C ASP A 22 8.12 -3.75 10.03
N VAL A 23 7.58 -3.19 11.10
CA VAL A 23 8.17 -3.33 12.44
C VAL A 23 8.17 -4.80 12.87
N VAL A 24 7.07 -5.51 12.66
CA VAL A 24 6.99 -6.94 12.97
C VAL A 24 8.01 -7.72 12.14
N GLY A 25 8.11 -7.43 10.85
CA GLY A 25 9.07 -8.09 9.97
C GLY A 25 10.50 -7.86 10.41
N ASP A 26 10.85 -6.62 10.74
CA ASP A 26 12.21 -6.29 11.12
C ASP A 26 12.58 -6.80 12.52
N THR A 27 11.61 -6.83 13.44
CA THR A 27 11.88 -7.18 14.85
C THR A 27 11.82 -8.69 15.09
N TRP A 28 10.79 -9.37 14.58
CA TRP A 28 10.58 -10.77 14.90
C TRP A 28 10.84 -11.73 13.76
N ILE A 29 10.48 -11.35 12.53
CA ILE A 29 10.62 -12.22 11.37
C ILE A 29 12.06 -12.25 10.88
N ALA A 30 12.73 -11.09 10.84
CA ALA A 30 14.11 -10.98 10.35
C ALA A 30 15.10 -11.75 11.22
N ALA A 31 14.78 -12.00 12.51
CA ALA A 31 15.64 -12.73 13.41
C ALA A 31 15.82 -14.20 13.00
N THR A 32 14.88 -14.76 12.25
CA THR A 32 14.87 -16.20 11.93
C THR A 32 14.87 -16.49 10.43
N LEU A 33 14.67 -15.49 9.57
CA LEU A 33 14.53 -15.69 8.14
C LEU A 33 15.51 -14.81 7.36
N THR A 34 15.70 -15.17 6.08
CA THR A 34 16.59 -14.40 5.21
C THR A 34 16.01 -13.03 4.86
N VAL A 35 16.89 -12.12 4.44
CA VAL A 35 16.47 -10.77 4.02
C VAL A 35 15.43 -10.85 2.90
N ARG A 36 15.63 -11.72 1.91
CA ARG A 36 14.68 -11.86 0.79
C ARG A 36 13.32 -12.34 1.28
N THR A 37 13.27 -13.27 2.23
CA THR A 37 12.00 -13.75 2.78
C THR A 37 11.28 -12.63 3.53
N VAL A 38 12.00 -11.81 4.29
CA VAL A 38 11.42 -10.67 5.00
C VAL A 38 10.84 -9.65 4.01
N GLU A 39 11.55 -9.38 2.90
CA GLU A 39 11.06 -8.49 1.86
C GLU A 39 9.73 -8.99 1.27
N TRP A 40 9.63 -10.29 0.99
CA TRP A 40 8.39 -10.88 0.50
C TRP A 40 7.27 -10.80 1.52
N TYR A 41 7.59 -11.03 2.80
CA TYR A 41 6.62 -10.86 3.88
C TYR A 41 6.03 -9.45 3.89
N LYS A 42 6.90 -8.43 3.79
CA LYS A 42 6.48 -7.03 3.82
C LYS A 42 5.60 -6.65 2.64
N VAL A 43 5.64 -7.41 1.55
CA VAL A 43 4.83 -7.15 0.35
C VAL A 43 3.57 -8.00 0.35
N LEU A 44 3.70 -9.31 0.58
CA LEU A 44 2.58 -10.24 0.43
C LEU A 44 1.54 -10.11 1.55
N VAL A 45 1.95 -9.81 2.76
CA VAL A 45 1.00 -9.70 3.87
C VAL A 45 0.09 -8.48 3.74
N PRO A 46 0.59 -7.29 3.36
CA PRO A 46 -0.29 -6.14 3.16
C PRO A 46 -1.24 -6.25 1.97
N LEU A 47 -0.90 -7.00 0.92
CA LEU A 47 -1.70 -7.03 -0.31
C LEU A 47 -3.16 -7.45 -0.09
N PRO A 48 -3.47 -8.55 0.62
CA PRO A 48 -4.87 -8.89 0.89
C PRO A 48 -5.60 -7.81 1.69
N TYR A 49 -4.91 -7.18 2.61
CA TYR A 49 -5.48 -6.09 3.41
C TYR A 49 -5.80 -4.89 2.52
N VAL A 50 -4.89 -4.52 1.63
CA VAL A 50 -5.11 -3.44 0.66
C VAL A 50 -6.27 -3.80 -0.26
N ALA A 51 -6.37 -5.06 -0.70
CA ALA A 51 -7.48 -5.50 -1.55
C ALA A 51 -8.81 -5.34 -0.83
N MET A 52 -8.89 -5.69 0.46
CA MET A 52 -10.09 -5.51 1.25
C MET A 52 -10.47 -4.03 1.34
N LEU A 53 -9.51 -3.17 1.63
CA LEU A 53 -9.76 -1.73 1.72
C LEU A 53 -10.13 -1.12 0.37
N ALA A 54 -9.56 -1.64 -0.73
CA ALA A 54 -9.92 -1.22 -2.07
C ALA A 54 -11.39 -1.55 -2.38
N ILE A 55 -11.86 -2.72 -1.95
CA ILE A 55 -13.26 -3.10 -2.10
C ILE A 55 -14.17 -2.16 -1.30
N ILE A 56 -13.80 -1.86 -0.06
CA ILE A 56 -14.56 -0.91 0.79
C ILE A 56 -14.60 0.45 0.11
N HIS A 57 -13.47 0.93 -0.38
CA HIS A 57 -13.39 2.22 -1.08
C HIS A 57 -14.32 2.23 -2.30
N ALA A 58 -14.25 1.16 -3.11
CA ALA A 58 -15.08 1.06 -4.32
C ALA A 58 -16.57 1.09 -3.99
N ARG A 59 -16.98 0.38 -2.92
CA ARG A 59 -18.39 0.37 -2.51
C ARG A 59 -18.88 1.73 -2.03
N ARG A 60 -17.98 2.49 -1.39
CA ARG A 60 -18.31 3.81 -0.86
C ARG A 60 -18.29 4.91 -1.91
N THR A 61 -17.67 4.65 -3.07
CA THR A 61 -17.48 5.64 -4.13
C THR A 61 -18.10 5.21 -5.45
N SER A 62 -18.93 4.15 -5.46
CA SER A 62 -19.60 3.68 -6.66
C SER A 62 -20.55 4.76 -7.23
N GLY A 63 -20.82 4.67 -8.52
CA GLY A 63 -21.71 5.59 -9.20
C GLY A 63 -21.06 6.22 -10.43
N PRO A 64 -21.65 7.31 -10.98
CA PRO A 64 -21.18 7.90 -12.24
C PRO A 64 -19.71 8.36 -12.22
N ARG A 65 -19.19 8.70 -11.04
CA ARG A 65 -17.82 9.19 -10.91
C ARG A 65 -16.90 8.16 -10.25
N TRP A 66 -17.22 6.88 -10.36
CA TRP A 66 -16.43 5.82 -9.73
C TRP A 66 -14.98 5.80 -10.21
N PHE A 67 -14.79 6.06 -11.52
CA PHE A 67 -13.42 6.02 -12.07
C PHE A 67 -12.54 7.13 -11.51
N GLU A 68 -13.10 8.33 -11.35
CA GLU A 68 -12.33 9.44 -10.75
C GLU A 68 -11.94 9.12 -9.31
N ALA A 69 -12.84 8.54 -8.54
CA ALA A 69 -12.55 8.15 -7.16
C ALA A 69 -11.52 7.03 -7.12
N ALA A 70 -11.65 6.03 -7.98
CA ALA A 70 -10.70 4.93 -8.05
C ALA A 70 -9.31 5.42 -8.48
N LEU A 71 -9.25 6.35 -9.43
CA LEU A 71 -8.00 6.94 -9.87
C LEU A 71 -7.34 7.76 -8.76
N LEU A 72 -8.13 8.49 -7.97
CA LEU A 72 -7.59 9.21 -6.82
C LEU A 72 -6.89 8.26 -5.86
N ALA A 73 -7.52 7.14 -5.52
CA ALA A 73 -6.90 6.12 -4.65
C ALA A 73 -5.68 5.52 -5.31
N ALA A 74 -5.77 5.20 -6.60
CA ALA A 74 -4.68 4.57 -7.35
C ALA A 74 -3.42 5.46 -7.42
N LEU A 75 -3.58 6.76 -7.35
CA LEU A 75 -2.46 7.70 -7.32
C LEU A 75 -2.03 8.03 -5.90
N LEU A 76 -2.98 8.28 -5.00
CA LEU A 76 -2.68 8.67 -3.62
C LEU A 76 -2.00 7.55 -2.84
N TRP A 77 -2.54 6.32 -2.91
CA TRP A 77 -2.08 5.23 -2.06
C TRP A 77 -0.63 4.82 -2.35
N PRO A 78 -0.21 4.54 -3.59
CA PRO A 78 1.18 4.17 -3.82
C PRO A 78 2.16 5.32 -3.58
N VAL A 79 1.84 6.54 -4.01
CA VAL A 79 2.73 7.69 -3.82
C VAL A 79 2.94 7.95 -2.33
N SER A 80 1.86 7.99 -1.56
CA SER A 80 1.94 8.23 -0.12
C SER A 80 2.65 7.10 0.61
N THR A 81 2.45 5.85 0.18
CA THR A 81 3.12 4.69 0.77
C THR A 81 4.63 4.76 0.54
N VAL A 82 5.06 5.12 -0.67
CA VAL A 82 6.48 5.30 -0.96
C VAL A 82 7.08 6.37 -0.06
N LEU A 83 6.39 7.48 0.14
CA LEU A 83 6.87 8.55 1.03
C LEU A 83 6.97 8.07 2.49
N VAL A 84 5.97 7.36 2.98
CA VAL A 84 5.97 6.84 4.34
C VAL A 84 7.11 5.84 4.54
N ASP A 85 7.31 4.94 3.58
CA ASP A 85 8.38 3.96 3.67
C ASP A 85 9.76 4.61 3.63
N PHE A 86 9.93 5.64 2.80
CA PHE A 86 11.19 6.38 2.75
C PHE A 86 11.47 7.05 4.10
N VAL A 87 10.47 7.73 4.67
CA VAL A 87 10.60 8.39 5.96
C VAL A 87 10.86 7.36 7.07
N TYR A 88 10.19 6.22 7.03
CA TYR A 88 10.38 5.15 7.99
C TYR A 88 11.85 4.69 8.02
N LEU A 89 12.43 4.45 6.85
CA LEU A 89 13.84 4.03 6.77
C LEU A 89 14.80 5.11 7.27
N ARG A 90 14.52 6.37 6.92
CA ARG A 90 15.35 7.49 7.36
C ARG A 90 15.32 7.66 8.88
N LEU A 91 14.14 7.62 9.47
CA LEU A 91 13.98 7.88 10.89
C LEU A 91 14.38 6.67 11.75
N THR A 92 14.10 5.45 11.29
CA THR A 92 14.33 4.23 12.07
C THR A 92 15.79 3.77 11.97
N TYR A 93 16.38 3.84 10.77
CA TYR A 93 17.70 3.26 10.52
C TYR A 93 18.73 4.27 10.05
N ASP A 94 18.35 5.55 9.95
CA ASP A 94 19.22 6.59 9.38
C ASP A 94 19.76 6.18 8.01
N ALA A 95 18.93 5.51 7.23
CA ALA A 95 19.30 4.96 5.93
C ALA A 95 19.49 6.08 4.90
N GLU A 96 20.49 5.91 4.03
CA GLU A 96 20.66 6.82 2.90
C GLU A 96 19.62 6.54 1.81
N PRO A 97 19.35 7.53 0.93
CA PRO A 97 18.38 7.32 -0.16
C PRO A 97 18.68 6.11 -1.04
N ALA A 98 19.99 5.78 -1.24
CA ALA A 98 20.38 4.60 -2.03
C ALA A 98 19.83 3.31 -1.41
N ALA A 99 19.81 3.20 -0.08
CA ALA A 99 19.27 2.01 0.60
C ALA A 99 17.78 1.83 0.32
N PHE A 100 17.03 2.93 0.26
CA PHE A 100 15.61 2.86 -0.10
C PHE A 100 15.43 2.39 -1.54
N LEU A 101 16.25 2.90 -2.46
CA LEU A 101 16.17 2.50 -3.87
C LEU A 101 16.47 1.02 -4.08
N ASP A 102 17.28 0.42 -3.21
CA ASP A 102 17.59 -1.01 -3.29
C ASP A 102 16.35 -1.88 -3.10
N ARG A 103 15.31 -1.38 -2.43
CA ARG A 103 14.05 -2.11 -2.24
C ARG A 103 13.37 -2.42 -3.58
N PHE A 104 13.57 -1.57 -4.59
CA PHE A 104 12.96 -1.77 -5.91
C PHE A 104 13.63 -2.90 -6.69
N GLY A 105 14.76 -3.41 -6.24
CA GLY A 105 15.38 -4.62 -6.80
C GLY A 105 14.75 -5.91 -6.30
N GLY A 106 13.88 -5.85 -5.27
CA GLY A 106 13.18 -7.01 -4.72
C GLY A 106 11.70 -6.99 -5.07
N PRO A 107 10.83 -7.53 -4.21
CA PRO A 107 9.38 -7.62 -4.48
C PRO A 107 8.62 -6.32 -4.21
N TYR A 108 9.27 -5.27 -3.71
CA TYR A 108 8.59 -4.01 -3.33
C TYR A 108 7.75 -3.41 -4.47
N PRO A 109 8.22 -3.38 -5.74
CA PRO A 109 7.37 -2.88 -6.83
C PRO A 109 6.04 -3.60 -6.97
N LEU A 110 5.95 -4.86 -6.55
CA LEU A 110 4.69 -5.61 -6.58
C LEU A 110 3.66 -4.98 -5.63
N LEU A 111 4.09 -4.54 -4.44
CA LEU A 111 3.22 -3.84 -3.51
C LEU A 111 2.74 -2.51 -4.12
N ILE A 112 3.63 -1.75 -4.71
CA ILE A 112 3.29 -0.47 -5.34
C ILE A 112 2.31 -0.68 -6.49
N ALA A 113 2.56 -1.69 -7.33
CA ALA A 113 1.64 -2.05 -8.41
C ALA A 113 0.26 -2.43 -7.87
N GLY A 114 0.22 -3.20 -6.76
CA GLY A 114 -1.04 -3.55 -6.09
C GLY A 114 -1.79 -2.33 -5.60
N LEU A 115 -1.09 -1.39 -4.97
CA LEU A 115 -1.70 -0.16 -4.48
C LEU A 115 -2.30 0.68 -5.61
N PHE A 116 -1.73 0.58 -6.81
CA PHE A 116 -2.26 1.25 -8.00
C PHE A 116 -3.42 0.47 -8.63
N LEU A 117 -3.24 -0.83 -8.84
CA LEU A 117 -4.18 -1.64 -9.62
C LEU A 117 -5.42 -2.07 -8.82
N LEU A 118 -5.28 -2.32 -7.52
CA LEU A 118 -6.39 -2.83 -6.71
C LEU A 118 -7.55 -1.84 -6.61
N PRO A 119 -7.34 -0.53 -6.34
CA PRO A 119 -8.46 0.41 -6.33
C PRO A 119 -9.16 0.50 -7.69
N LEU A 120 -8.39 0.50 -8.78
CA LEU A 120 -8.97 0.55 -10.14
C LEU A 120 -9.75 -0.70 -10.46
N GLY A 121 -9.17 -1.87 -10.16
CA GLY A 121 -9.85 -3.15 -10.40
C GLY A 121 -11.09 -3.31 -9.56
N ALA A 122 -11.02 -2.98 -8.28
CA ALA A 122 -12.17 -3.05 -7.38
C ALA A 122 -13.28 -2.10 -7.84
N GLY A 123 -12.91 -0.88 -8.24
CA GLY A 123 -13.87 0.10 -8.74
C GLY A 123 -14.61 -0.41 -9.97
N ALA A 124 -13.87 -0.97 -10.92
CA ALA A 124 -14.46 -1.52 -12.15
C ALA A 124 -15.39 -2.70 -11.85
N LEU A 125 -14.98 -3.61 -10.95
CA LEU A 125 -15.79 -4.79 -10.63
C LEU A 125 -17.05 -4.42 -9.86
N ILE A 126 -16.95 -3.54 -8.88
CA ILE A 126 -18.08 -3.13 -8.05
C ILE A 126 -19.08 -2.32 -8.87
N ASP A 127 -18.61 -1.45 -9.74
CA ASP A 127 -19.51 -0.59 -10.52
C ASP A 127 -20.27 -1.36 -11.59
N ARG A 128 -19.78 -2.55 -11.98
CA ARG A 128 -20.47 -3.41 -12.94
C ARG A 128 -21.64 -4.18 -12.31
N GLN A 129 -21.72 -4.24 -11.01
CA GLN A 129 -22.82 -4.89 -10.28
C GLN A 129 -23.96 -3.89 -10.04
#